data_fcf80129d828c3db9ac462620725bd4c
#
_entry.id   fcf80129d828c3db9ac462620725bd4c
#
_cell.length_a   1.000
_cell.length_b   1.000
_cell.length_c   1.000
_cell.angle_alpha   90.00
_cell.angle_beta   90.00
_cell.angle_gamma   90.00
#
_symmetry.space_group_name_H-M   'P 1'
#
loop_
_entity.id
_entity.type
_entity.pdbx_description
1 polymer ?
#
loop_
_entity_poly.entity_id
_entity_poly.type
_entity_poly.pdbx_seq_one_letter_code
_entity_poly.pdbx_strand_id
1 'polypeptide(L)'
;LILRKLLLFTILCFGGAAVHAQDAYNFAKYGIGLFGGTNYPYADLKKANQGKSFDIVGYYNLTPYVPLGFEVQSGELSGGDVHTDAAMRQYDNQYKAIILHADCALGEIIDYENNFLAGIIKDLYGGTGLGVIVNHMKYIQRLQGDGNRFPGKDNSLSLMMPIRFGYEFKIYNSFGEPFIGLNIQYVHNITFNEQLDGYADSSDRFKNNSPDQYRQIQVGIKVNFGPTTAYTKKINY
;
A
#
# COMPACT_ATOMS: atom_id res chain seq x y z
N LEU A 1 25.75 20.82 -9.76
CA LEU A 1 26.35 19.47 -9.66
C LEU A 1 25.26 18.41 -9.40
N ILE A 2 24.34 18.64 -8.47
CA ILE A 2 23.26 17.71 -8.08
C ILE A 2 22.28 17.49 -9.24
N LEU A 3 21.86 18.54 -9.93
CA LEU A 3 20.92 18.46 -11.07
C LEU A 3 21.49 17.62 -12.22
N ARG A 4 22.81 17.72 -12.48
CA ARG A 4 23.50 16.93 -13.51
C ARG A 4 23.59 15.45 -13.14
N LYS A 5 23.74 15.12 -11.86
CA LYS A 5 23.72 13.73 -11.37
C LYS A 5 22.31 13.15 -11.41
N LEU A 6 21.29 13.96 -11.10
CA LEU A 6 19.89 13.57 -11.20
C LEU A 6 19.49 13.28 -12.66
N LEU A 7 19.92 14.13 -13.59
CA LEU A 7 19.66 13.94 -15.02
C LEU A 7 20.36 12.70 -15.58
N LEU A 8 21.60 12.43 -15.16
CA LEU A 8 22.33 11.21 -15.53
C LEU A 8 21.67 9.94 -14.95
N PHE A 9 21.17 9.99 -13.74
CA PHE A 9 20.46 8.89 -13.13
C PHE A 9 19.13 8.62 -13.86
N THR A 10 18.41 9.67 -14.24
CA THR A 10 17.17 9.56 -15.02
C THR A 10 17.42 8.96 -16.41
N ILE A 11 18.49 9.38 -17.11
CA ILE A 11 18.88 8.83 -18.42
C ILE A 11 19.32 7.37 -18.29
N LEU A 12 20.02 6.99 -17.22
CA LEU A 12 20.44 5.60 -16.99
C LEU A 12 19.21 4.69 -16.73
N CYS A 13 18.19 5.19 -16.04
CA CYS A 13 16.92 4.46 -15.81
C CYS A 13 16.12 4.28 -17.11
N PHE A 14 16.17 5.21 -18.04
CA PHE A 14 15.45 5.12 -19.34
C PHE A 14 16.24 4.42 -20.44
N GLY A 15 17.56 4.32 -20.32
CA GLY A 15 18.43 3.75 -21.38
C GLY A 15 18.47 2.21 -21.43
N GLY A 16 17.86 1.52 -20.48
CA GLY A 16 17.89 0.05 -20.37
C GLY A 16 16.64 -0.69 -20.86
N ALA A 17 15.60 0.01 -21.28
CA ALA A 17 14.36 -0.61 -21.74
C ALA A 17 14.40 -0.90 -23.26
N ALA A 18 15.22 -1.85 -23.69
CA ALA A 18 14.98 -2.53 -24.96
C ALA A 18 13.75 -3.44 -24.74
N VAL A 19 12.58 -2.91 -25.03
CA VAL A 19 11.31 -3.66 -25.00
C VAL A 19 11.32 -4.63 -26.17
N HIS A 20 11.60 -5.90 -25.88
CA HIS A 20 11.28 -6.97 -26.81
C HIS A 20 9.77 -7.23 -26.68
N ALA A 21 9.00 -6.80 -27.64
CA ALA A 21 7.62 -7.21 -27.79
C ALA A 21 7.61 -8.73 -28.08
N GLN A 22 7.10 -9.52 -27.15
CA GLN A 22 6.86 -10.94 -27.35
C GLN A 22 5.36 -11.19 -27.16
N ASP A 23 4.72 -11.73 -28.17
CA ASP A 23 3.28 -12.04 -28.20
C ASP A 23 2.84 -13.08 -27.17
N ALA A 24 3.78 -13.82 -26.61
CA ALA A 24 3.56 -14.76 -25.51
C ALA A 24 4.81 -14.83 -24.64
N TYR A 25 4.64 -14.74 -23.35
CA TYR A 25 5.73 -14.94 -22.41
C TYR A 25 5.31 -15.79 -21.20
N ASN A 26 6.27 -16.50 -20.66
CA ASN A 26 6.04 -17.29 -19.46
C ASN A 26 6.12 -16.39 -18.22
N PHE A 27 5.41 -16.78 -17.19
CA PHE A 27 5.47 -16.14 -15.89
C PHE A 27 5.41 -17.15 -14.76
N ALA A 28 6.10 -16.87 -13.65
CA ALA A 28 6.09 -17.71 -12.48
C ALA A 28 4.79 -17.54 -11.68
N LYS A 29 4.23 -18.67 -11.19
CA LYS A 29 2.94 -18.70 -10.47
C LYS A 29 3.00 -18.07 -9.10
N TYR A 30 4.15 -18.06 -8.44
CA TYR A 30 4.30 -17.58 -7.07
C TYR A 30 5.25 -16.40 -7.01
N GLY A 31 5.11 -15.61 -5.96
CA GLY A 31 6.04 -14.54 -5.64
C GLY A 31 6.05 -14.24 -4.16
N ILE A 32 7.11 -13.59 -3.72
CA ILE A 32 7.20 -12.99 -2.39
C ILE A 32 7.65 -11.54 -2.55
N GLY A 33 7.00 -10.64 -1.80
CA GLY A 33 7.31 -9.21 -1.80
C GLY A 33 7.65 -8.72 -0.40
N LEU A 34 8.56 -7.76 -0.34
CA LEU A 34 8.89 -6.99 0.85
C LEU A 34 8.69 -5.52 0.54
N PHE A 35 7.94 -4.83 1.38
CA PHE A 35 7.62 -3.42 1.23
C PHE A 35 7.96 -2.66 2.50
N GLY A 36 8.37 -1.42 2.32
CA GLY A 36 8.57 -0.47 3.39
C GLY A 36 8.10 0.90 2.98
N GLY A 37 7.58 1.66 3.94
CA GLY A 37 7.02 2.96 3.61
C GLY A 37 6.63 3.79 4.80
N THR A 38 5.81 4.78 4.53
CA THR A 38 5.33 5.76 5.49
C THR A 38 3.82 5.77 5.54
N ASN A 39 3.30 5.96 6.75
CA ASN A 39 1.88 6.03 7.06
C ASN A 39 1.47 7.44 7.46
N TYR A 40 0.25 7.82 7.08
CA TYR A 40 -0.40 9.04 7.53
C TYR A 40 -1.84 8.72 7.94
N PRO A 41 -2.20 8.85 9.22
CA PRO A 41 -3.57 8.65 9.67
C PRO A 41 -4.46 9.83 9.25
N TYR A 42 -5.73 9.51 9.00
CA TYR A 42 -6.85 10.45 8.88
C TYR A 42 -7.85 10.03 9.96
N ALA A 43 -7.58 10.44 11.18
CA ALA A 43 -8.44 10.30 12.34
C ALA A 43 -8.90 11.68 12.78
N ASP A 44 -9.65 11.77 13.88
CA ASP A 44 -10.30 13.00 14.35
C ASP A 44 -9.36 14.09 14.83
N LEU A 45 -8.07 13.80 14.93
CA LEU A 45 -7.08 14.78 15.35
C LEU A 45 -6.54 15.55 14.15
N LYS A 46 -6.52 16.88 14.28
CA LYS A 46 -6.06 17.78 13.21
C LYS A 46 -4.60 17.57 12.80
N LYS A 47 -3.76 17.14 13.72
CA LYS A 47 -2.34 16.89 13.47
C LYS A 47 -2.11 15.41 13.28
N ALA A 48 -1.80 15.00 12.05
CA ALA A 48 -1.32 13.67 11.73
C ALA A 48 0.22 13.66 11.71
N ASN A 49 0.82 12.68 12.35
CA ASN A 49 2.26 12.49 12.34
C ASN A 49 2.61 11.33 11.38
N GLN A 50 3.77 11.44 10.74
CA GLN A 50 4.25 10.39 9.84
C GLN A 50 4.74 9.19 10.65
N GLY A 51 4.13 8.02 10.39
CA GLY A 51 4.57 6.72 10.91
C GLY A 51 5.36 5.94 9.86
N LYS A 52 5.81 4.75 10.22
CA LYS A 52 6.50 3.80 9.34
C LYS A 52 5.67 2.53 9.19
N SER A 53 5.81 1.84 8.04
CA SER A 53 5.26 0.51 7.81
C SER A 53 6.28 -0.43 7.20
N PHE A 54 6.06 -1.72 7.43
CA PHE A 54 6.78 -2.82 6.82
C PHE A 54 5.79 -3.94 6.52
N ASP A 55 5.85 -4.48 5.31
CA ASP A 55 4.92 -5.50 4.85
C ASP A 55 5.65 -6.65 4.17
N ILE A 56 5.13 -7.85 4.37
CA ILE A 56 5.53 -9.07 3.66
C ILE A 56 4.30 -9.57 2.91
N VAL A 57 4.46 -9.84 1.63
CA VAL A 57 3.37 -10.28 0.76
C VAL A 57 3.73 -11.57 0.06
N GLY A 58 2.90 -12.60 0.21
CA GLY A 58 2.92 -13.78 -0.63
C GLY A 58 1.99 -13.59 -1.83
N TYR A 59 2.46 -13.83 -3.05
CA TYR A 59 1.69 -13.67 -4.27
C TYR A 59 1.36 -15.00 -4.94
N TYR A 60 0.14 -15.08 -5.47
CA TYR A 60 -0.26 -16.04 -6.48
C TYR A 60 -0.63 -15.30 -7.75
N ASN A 61 0.18 -15.43 -8.80
CA ASN A 61 -0.02 -14.74 -10.06
C ASN A 61 -1.02 -15.54 -10.91
N LEU A 62 -2.22 -15.00 -11.13
CA LEU A 62 -3.22 -15.55 -12.05
C LEU A 62 -2.76 -15.36 -13.49
N THR A 63 -2.31 -14.13 -13.79
CA THR A 63 -1.63 -13.72 -15.01
C THR A 63 -0.41 -12.88 -14.62
N PRO A 64 0.46 -12.49 -15.55
CA PRO A 64 1.58 -11.57 -15.25
C PRO A 64 1.14 -10.18 -14.80
N TYR A 65 -0.16 -9.89 -14.92
CA TYR A 65 -0.78 -8.59 -14.65
C TYR A 65 -1.83 -8.63 -13.54
N VAL A 66 -2.22 -9.84 -13.08
CA VAL A 66 -3.25 -10.03 -12.04
C VAL A 66 -2.72 -10.93 -10.93
N PRO A 67 -1.95 -10.39 -9.98
CA PRO A 67 -1.56 -11.10 -8.77
C PRO A 67 -2.67 -11.06 -7.71
N LEU A 68 -2.83 -12.17 -7.00
CA LEU A 68 -3.52 -12.22 -5.70
C LEU A 68 -2.47 -12.16 -4.61
N GLY A 69 -2.66 -11.31 -3.60
CA GLY A 69 -1.73 -11.13 -2.49
C GLY A 69 -2.30 -11.52 -1.15
N PHE A 70 -1.51 -12.24 -0.37
CA PHE A 70 -1.69 -12.40 1.06
C PHE A 70 -0.62 -11.57 1.78
N GLU A 71 -1.04 -10.52 2.47
CA GLU A 71 -0.17 -9.51 3.05
C GLU A 71 -0.23 -9.55 4.57
N VAL A 72 0.94 -9.52 5.20
CA VAL A 72 1.10 -9.28 6.64
C VAL A 72 1.83 -7.96 6.81
N GLN A 73 1.19 -7.04 7.51
CA GLN A 73 1.64 -5.67 7.66
C GLN A 73 1.87 -5.34 9.13
N SER A 74 2.88 -4.52 9.43
CA SER A 74 3.13 -3.91 10.74
C SER A 74 3.53 -2.46 10.56
N GLY A 75 3.01 -1.58 11.41
CA GLY A 75 3.34 -0.16 11.31
C GLY A 75 2.91 0.65 12.52
N GLU A 76 3.09 1.96 12.38
CA GLU A 76 2.80 2.95 13.41
C GLU A 76 1.89 4.03 12.83
N LEU A 77 0.92 4.47 13.63
CA LEU A 77 0.01 5.57 13.34
C LEU A 77 0.00 6.48 14.57
N SER A 78 0.29 7.75 14.40
CA SER A 78 0.29 8.68 15.51
C SER A 78 -0.30 10.03 15.12
N GLY A 79 -0.89 10.71 16.08
CA GLY A 79 -1.53 11.99 15.85
C GLY A 79 -1.76 12.78 17.12
N GLY A 80 -2.13 14.03 16.92
CA GLY A 80 -2.33 14.98 17.99
C GLY A 80 -1.03 15.55 18.55
N ASP A 81 -1.19 16.46 19.49
CA ASP A 81 -0.11 17.09 20.24
C ASP A 81 -0.74 17.78 21.44
N VAL A 82 -0.37 17.38 22.63
CA VAL A 82 -0.94 17.87 23.90
C VAL A 82 -0.82 19.39 24.08
N HIS A 83 0.11 20.05 23.38
CA HIS A 83 0.33 21.51 23.46
C HIS A 83 -0.48 22.30 22.44
N THR A 84 -0.93 21.66 21.35
CA THR A 84 -1.61 22.36 20.24
C THR A 84 -3.03 21.87 19.98
N ASP A 85 -3.42 20.70 20.46
CA ASP A 85 -4.79 20.20 20.39
C ASP A 85 -5.64 20.87 21.49
N ALA A 86 -6.81 21.39 21.12
CA ALA A 86 -7.69 22.10 22.07
C ALA A 86 -8.18 21.23 23.23
N ALA A 87 -8.19 19.92 23.05
CA ALA A 87 -8.57 18.94 24.06
C ALA A 87 -7.37 18.15 24.61
N MET A 88 -6.14 18.59 24.30
CA MET A 88 -4.87 18.00 24.74
C MET A 88 -4.73 16.52 24.32
N ARG A 89 -5.32 16.11 23.18
CA ARG A 89 -5.29 14.74 22.69
C ARG A 89 -3.98 14.45 21.96
N GLN A 90 -3.44 13.27 22.22
CA GLN A 90 -2.28 12.72 21.51
C GLN A 90 -2.31 11.18 21.63
N TYR A 91 -2.01 10.49 20.52
CA TYR A 91 -1.91 9.03 20.53
C TYR A 91 -0.71 8.55 19.74
N ASP A 92 -0.25 7.35 20.08
CA ASP A 92 0.73 6.54 19.35
C ASP A 92 0.23 5.09 19.33
N ASN A 93 -0.16 4.66 18.14
CA ASN A 93 -0.73 3.35 17.86
C ASN A 93 0.27 2.50 17.08
N GLN A 94 0.57 1.32 17.58
CA GLN A 94 1.25 0.28 16.83
C GLN A 94 0.20 -0.70 16.32
N TYR A 95 0.16 -0.91 15.00
CA TYR A 95 -0.80 -1.83 14.41
C TYR A 95 -0.13 -3.02 13.71
N LYS A 96 -0.90 -4.10 13.59
CA LYS A 96 -0.63 -5.23 12.72
C LYS A 96 -1.86 -5.51 11.88
N ALA A 97 -1.68 -5.89 10.62
CA ALA A 97 -2.79 -6.21 9.75
C ALA A 97 -2.50 -7.48 8.94
N ILE A 98 -3.57 -8.18 8.57
CA ILE A 98 -3.56 -9.28 7.62
C ILE A 98 -4.57 -8.91 6.54
N ILE A 99 -4.14 -8.96 5.27
CA ILE A 99 -4.90 -8.47 4.14
C ILE A 99 -4.86 -9.51 3.02
N LEU A 100 -6.01 -9.78 2.41
CA LEU A 100 -6.13 -10.46 1.13
C LEU A 100 -6.49 -9.42 0.07
N HIS A 101 -5.71 -9.31 -0.99
CA HIS A 101 -5.94 -8.33 -2.05
C HIS A 101 -5.75 -8.93 -3.44
N ALA A 102 -6.35 -8.29 -4.41
CA ALA A 102 -6.12 -8.54 -5.83
C ALA A 102 -5.75 -7.22 -6.51
N ASP A 103 -4.70 -7.26 -7.30
CA ASP A 103 -4.27 -6.12 -8.11
C ASP A 103 -4.47 -6.46 -9.58
N CYS A 104 -4.79 -5.47 -10.42
CA CYS A 104 -4.91 -5.61 -11.86
C CYS A 104 -4.08 -4.51 -12.53
N ALA A 105 -3.08 -4.89 -13.28
CA ALA A 105 -2.28 -3.96 -14.06
C ALA A 105 -2.93 -3.69 -15.42
N LEU A 106 -2.69 -2.49 -15.96
CA LEU A 106 -3.26 -2.07 -17.24
C LEU A 106 -2.88 -3.03 -18.37
N GLY A 107 -1.73 -3.70 -18.30
CA GLY A 107 -1.29 -4.68 -19.27
C GLY A 107 -2.27 -5.85 -19.47
N GLU A 108 -3.17 -6.15 -18.52
CA GLU A 108 -4.24 -7.11 -18.72
C GLU A 108 -5.31 -6.60 -19.69
N ILE A 109 -5.56 -5.27 -19.70
CA ILE A 109 -6.73 -4.65 -20.34
C ILE A 109 -6.36 -3.99 -21.66
N ILE A 110 -5.22 -3.27 -21.72
CA ILE A 110 -4.82 -2.46 -22.89
C ILE A 110 -3.97 -3.27 -23.86
N ASP A 111 -4.08 -2.95 -25.16
CA ASP A 111 -3.09 -3.38 -26.15
C ASP A 111 -1.83 -2.53 -26.05
N TYR A 112 -0.70 -3.18 -25.75
CA TYR A 112 0.60 -2.52 -25.58
C TYR A 112 1.65 -2.95 -26.63
N GLU A 113 1.32 -3.88 -27.54
CA GLU A 113 2.29 -4.46 -28.48
C GLU A 113 2.72 -3.44 -29.55
N ASN A 114 1.77 -2.66 -30.04
CA ASN A 114 1.98 -1.71 -31.13
C ASN A 114 2.10 -0.26 -30.67
N ASN A 115 2.10 0.02 -29.35
CA ASN A 115 2.09 1.38 -28.82
C ASN A 115 3.14 1.55 -27.72
N PHE A 116 4.15 2.37 -27.99
CA PHE A 116 5.23 2.67 -27.04
C PHE A 116 4.73 3.20 -25.68
N LEU A 117 3.77 4.12 -25.68
CA LEU A 117 3.21 4.66 -24.43
C LEU A 117 2.44 3.59 -23.67
N ALA A 118 1.65 2.75 -24.34
CA ALA A 118 0.96 1.63 -23.75
C ALA A 118 1.96 0.63 -23.12
N GLY A 119 3.10 0.40 -23.77
CA GLY A 119 4.20 -0.42 -23.24
C GLY A 119 4.79 0.10 -21.93
N ILE A 120 4.80 1.44 -21.74
CA ILE A 120 5.26 2.05 -20.48
C ILE A 120 4.23 1.89 -19.37
N ILE A 121 2.95 2.15 -19.67
CA ILE A 121 1.90 2.17 -18.63
C ILE A 121 1.30 0.81 -18.32
N LYS A 122 1.65 -0.25 -19.06
CA LYS A 122 1.09 -1.61 -18.88
C LYS A 122 1.27 -2.16 -17.47
N ASP A 123 2.31 -1.74 -16.76
CA ASP A 123 2.66 -2.20 -15.40
C ASP A 123 2.13 -1.25 -14.30
N LEU A 124 1.35 -0.22 -14.68
CA LEU A 124 0.54 0.56 -13.75
C LEU A 124 -0.64 -0.29 -13.30
N TYR A 125 -0.86 -0.41 -12.00
CA TYR A 125 -1.92 -1.25 -11.45
C TYR A 125 -2.81 -0.51 -10.48
N GLY A 126 -4.04 -1.00 -10.38
CA GLY A 126 -4.98 -0.68 -9.32
C GLY A 126 -5.46 -1.96 -8.67
N GLY A 127 -5.83 -1.89 -7.41
CA GLY A 127 -6.28 -3.06 -6.68
C GLY A 127 -7.10 -2.73 -5.44
N THR A 128 -7.69 -3.76 -4.88
CA THR A 128 -8.45 -3.68 -3.63
C THR A 128 -8.43 -5.02 -2.91
N GLY A 129 -8.90 -5.04 -1.68
CA GLY A 129 -8.92 -6.24 -0.88
C GLY A 129 -9.78 -6.10 0.37
N LEU A 130 -9.65 -7.08 1.24
CA LEU A 130 -10.25 -7.08 2.56
C LEU A 130 -9.22 -7.56 3.56
N GLY A 131 -9.25 -6.99 4.76
CA GLY A 131 -8.32 -7.35 5.81
C GLY A 131 -8.85 -7.08 7.19
N VAL A 132 -8.03 -7.43 8.15
CA VAL A 132 -8.24 -7.13 9.56
C VAL A 132 -7.02 -6.40 10.09
N ILE A 133 -7.26 -5.37 10.88
CA ILE A 133 -6.24 -4.59 11.57
C ILE A 133 -6.43 -4.69 13.07
N VAL A 134 -5.35 -4.98 13.78
CA VAL A 134 -5.28 -4.99 15.24
C VAL A 134 -4.47 -3.79 15.67
N ASN A 135 -5.07 -2.93 16.46
CA ASN A 135 -4.45 -1.73 16.99
C ASN A 135 -4.03 -1.95 18.44
N HIS A 136 -2.88 -1.41 18.82
CA HIS A 136 -2.37 -1.39 20.19
C HIS A 136 -1.80 -0.01 20.51
N MET A 137 -2.47 0.71 21.42
CA MET A 137 -2.03 2.04 21.84
C MET A 137 -0.79 1.93 22.73
N LYS A 138 0.38 2.35 22.19
CA LYS A 138 1.60 2.48 22.98
C LYS A 138 1.52 3.65 23.95
N TYR A 139 0.89 4.72 23.49
CA TYR A 139 0.64 5.92 24.27
C TYR A 139 -0.69 6.55 23.84
N ILE A 140 -1.46 7.02 24.82
CA ILE A 140 -2.67 7.80 24.56
C ILE A 140 -2.94 8.74 25.73
N GLN A 141 -3.07 10.03 25.43
CA GLN A 141 -3.43 11.05 26.41
C GLN A 141 -4.95 11.17 26.47
N ARG A 142 -5.55 10.57 27.50
CA ARG A 142 -7.01 10.59 27.73
C ARG A 142 -7.48 11.59 28.76
N LEU A 143 -6.57 12.14 29.58
CA LEU A 143 -6.93 13.13 30.60
C LEU A 143 -7.07 14.49 29.92
N GLN A 144 -8.25 15.10 30.08
CA GLN A 144 -8.53 16.46 29.63
C GLN A 144 -8.03 17.48 30.66
N GLY A 145 -7.85 18.73 30.23
CA GLY A 145 -7.43 19.83 31.12
C GLY A 145 -8.45 20.16 32.22
N ASP A 146 -9.71 19.73 32.06
CA ASP A 146 -10.81 19.89 33.05
C ASP A 146 -10.90 18.73 34.07
N GLY A 147 -9.97 17.74 33.99
CA GLY A 147 -9.95 16.56 34.85
C GLY A 147 -10.83 15.39 34.35
N ASN A 148 -11.60 15.57 33.31
CA ASN A 148 -12.38 14.51 32.69
C ASN A 148 -11.50 13.56 31.86
N ARG A 149 -11.98 12.33 31.64
CA ARG A 149 -11.25 11.35 30.83
C ARG A 149 -12.02 11.01 29.58
N PHE A 150 -11.35 11.04 28.43
CA PHE A 150 -11.90 10.54 27.17
C PHE A 150 -12.15 9.03 27.24
N PRO A 151 -13.32 8.56 26.84
CA PRO A 151 -13.57 7.13 26.68
C PRO A 151 -12.73 6.57 25.51
N GLY A 152 -12.53 5.27 25.50
CA GLY A 152 -11.84 4.59 24.41
C GLY A 152 -11.17 3.28 24.85
N LYS A 153 -10.47 2.64 23.92
CA LYS A 153 -9.82 1.34 24.11
C LYS A 153 -8.35 1.40 23.73
N ASP A 154 -7.51 0.70 24.49
CA ASP A 154 -6.09 0.58 24.20
C ASP A 154 -5.79 -0.51 23.15
N ASN A 155 -6.72 -1.44 22.96
CA ASN A 155 -6.64 -2.47 21.93
C ASN A 155 -7.96 -2.53 21.16
N SER A 156 -7.87 -2.64 19.85
CA SER A 156 -9.04 -2.79 18.99
C SER A 156 -8.74 -3.72 17.80
N LEU A 157 -9.78 -4.34 17.29
CA LEU A 157 -9.80 -5.11 16.05
C LEU A 157 -10.80 -4.49 15.10
N SER A 158 -10.40 -4.21 13.87
CA SER A 158 -11.27 -3.63 12.86
C SER A 158 -11.14 -4.37 11.54
N LEU A 159 -12.23 -4.44 10.78
CA LEU A 159 -12.17 -4.79 9.37
C LEU A 159 -11.61 -3.59 8.60
N MET A 160 -10.92 -3.86 7.49
CA MET A 160 -10.37 -2.83 6.62
C MET A 160 -10.47 -3.20 5.15
N MET A 161 -10.52 -2.18 4.31
CA MET A 161 -10.51 -2.29 2.85
C MET A 161 -9.40 -1.39 2.30
N PRO A 162 -8.32 -1.94 1.73
CA PRO A 162 -7.31 -1.18 1.02
C PRO A 162 -7.80 -0.82 -0.39
N ILE A 163 -7.49 0.39 -0.84
CA ILE A 163 -7.53 0.82 -2.24
C ILE A 163 -6.09 1.07 -2.63
N ARG A 164 -5.61 0.36 -3.65
CA ARG A 164 -4.20 0.28 -4.02
C ARG A 164 -4.00 0.86 -5.41
N PHE A 165 -2.93 1.65 -5.57
CA PHE A 165 -2.45 2.13 -6.87
C PHE A 165 -0.93 2.07 -6.85
N GLY A 166 -0.34 1.59 -7.94
CA GLY A 166 1.11 1.50 -7.98
C GLY A 166 1.64 1.19 -9.37
N TYR A 167 2.96 1.13 -9.44
CA TYR A 167 3.70 0.75 -10.62
C TYR A 167 4.74 -0.31 -10.27
N GLU A 168 4.81 -1.38 -11.08
CA GLU A 168 5.78 -2.45 -10.94
C GLU A 168 6.77 -2.42 -12.11
N PHE A 169 8.03 -2.04 -11.83
CA PHE A 169 9.13 -2.19 -12.79
C PHE A 169 9.58 -3.65 -12.83
N LYS A 170 9.25 -4.34 -13.91
CA LYS A 170 9.60 -5.75 -14.09
C LYS A 170 10.98 -5.91 -14.69
N ILE A 171 11.83 -6.70 -14.03
CA ILE A 171 13.14 -7.13 -14.51
C ILE A 171 13.00 -8.59 -14.93
N TYR A 172 13.35 -8.86 -16.17
CA TYR A 172 13.18 -10.18 -16.79
C TYR A 172 14.46 -10.98 -16.68
N ASN A 173 14.32 -12.30 -16.54
CA ASN A 173 15.43 -13.24 -16.60
C ASN A 173 15.85 -13.49 -18.07
N SER A 174 16.88 -14.34 -18.27
CA SER A 174 17.37 -14.70 -19.59
C SER A 174 16.37 -15.50 -20.45
N PHE A 175 15.29 -15.98 -19.86
CA PHE A 175 14.20 -16.67 -20.55
C PHE A 175 13.03 -15.75 -20.90
N GLY A 176 13.15 -14.43 -20.63
CA GLY A 176 12.09 -13.46 -20.88
C GLY A 176 10.94 -13.50 -19.85
N GLU A 177 11.15 -14.12 -18.69
CA GLU A 177 10.15 -14.22 -17.63
C GLU A 177 10.35 -13.10 -16.61
N PRO A 178 9.26 -12.46 -16.10
CA PRO A 178 9.39 -11.44 -15.03
C PRO A 178 9.87 -12.11 -13.74
N PHE A 179 11.12 -11.84 -13.37
CA PHE A 179 11.77 -12.44 -12.21
C PHE A 179 11.77 -11.53 -10.98
N ILE A 180 12.14 -10.26 -11.14
CA ILE A 180 12.13 -9.27 -10.07
C ILE A 180 11.21 -8.12 -10.45
N GLY A 181 10.37 -7.69 -9.51
CA GLY A 181 9.55 -6.47 -9.60
C GLY A 181 10.02 -5.44 -8.58
N LEU A 182 10.32 -4.23 -9.03
CA LEU A 182 10.51 -3.08 -8.15
C LEU A 182 9.20 -2.29 -8.13
N ASN A 183 8.65 -2.10 -6.95
CA ASN A 183 7.33 -1.51 -6.78
C ASN A 183 7.40 -0.14 -6.10
N ILE A 184 6.56 0.77 -6.58
CA ILE A 184 6.17 1.97 -5.85
C ILE A 184 4.65 1.99 -5.79
N GLN A 185 4.07 2.18 -4.59
CA GLN A 185 2.62 2.13 -4.42
C GLN A 185 2.12 3.17 -3.43
N TYR A 186 0.88 3.58 -3.69
CA TYR A 186 0.02 4.32 -2.78
C TYR A 186 -1.11 3.39 -2.35
N VAL A 187 -1.34 3.28 -1.05
CA VAL A 187 -2.44 2.50 -0.49
C VAL A 187 -3.26 3.39 0.42
N HIS A 188 -4.56 3.43 0.17
CA HIS A 188 -5.53 4.10 1.02
C HIS A 188 -6.37 3.05 1.75
N ASN A 189 -6.21 2.98 3.06
CA ASN A 189 -6.84 1.99 3.91
C ASN A 189 -8.05 2.61 4.61
N ILE A 190 -9.22 2.08 4.33
CA ILE A 190 -10.49 2.45 4.96
C ILE A 190 -10.79 1.41 6.04
N THR A 191 -10.89 1.81 7.30
CA THR A 191 -11.33 0.92 8.38
C THR A 191 -12.82 1.08 8.62
N PHE A 192 -13.48 0.01 9.05
CA PHE A 192 -14.94 0.06 9.29
C PHE A 192 -15.30 0.43 10.73
N ASN A 193 -14.32 0.85 11.53
CA ASN A 193 -14.48 1.31 12.90
C ASN A 193 -13.69 2.60 13.15
N GLU A 194 -14.10 3.36 14.15
CA GLU A 194 -13.49 4.59 14.65
C GLU A 194 -12.56 4.27 15.84
N GLN A 195 -11.52 3.49 15.64
CA GLN A 195 -10.66 3.02 16.74
C GLN A 195 -9.17 3.01 16.40
N LEU A 196 -8.74 3.71 15.33
CA LEU A 196 -7.33 3.83 14.99
C LEU A 196 -6.58 4.73 15.97
N ASP A 197 -7.24 5.75 16.49
CA ASP A 197 -6.69 6.71 17.45
C ASP A 197 -6.94 6.34 18.92
N GLY A 198 -7.74 5.29 19.17
CA GLY A 198 -8.06 4.79 20.50
C GLY A 198 -9.05 5.63 21.28
N TYR A 199 -9.58 6.72 20.72
CA TYR A 199 -10.65 7.52 21.34
C TYR A 199 -12.01 6.98 20.90
N ALA A 200 -12.99 6.99 21.81
CA ALA A 200 -14.39 6.72 21.50
C ALA A 200 -15.16 7.98 21.84
N ASP A 201 -15.20 8.92 20.91
CA ASP A 201 -15.87 10.18 21.14
C ASP A 201 -17.38 10.01 21.11
N SER A 202 -18.05 10.54 22.15
CA SER A 202 -19.51 10.57 22.14
C SER A 202 -19.97 11.64 21.15
N SER A 203 -21.00 11.31 20.34
CA SER A 203 -21.60 12.15 19.31
C SER A 203 -22.02 13.57 19.76
N ASP A 204 -22.07 13.81 21.06
CA ASP A 204 -22.55 15.08 21.64
C ASP A 204 -21.45 16.16 21.73
N ARG A 205 -20.18 15.79 21.68
CA ARG A 205 -19.05 16.75 21.82
C ARG A 205 -18.25 16.94 20.53
N PHE A 206 -18.16 15.91 19.70
CA PHE A 206 -17.42 15.94 18.44
C PHE A 206 -18.23 15.18 17.38
N LYS A 207 -18.49 15.83 16.22
CA LYS A 207 -19.09 15.15 15.07
C LYS A 207 -18.05 14.20 14.48
N ASN A 208 -17.99 12.98 15.01
CA ASN A 208 -17.22 11.91 14.45
C ASN A 208 -18.19 10.92 13.81
N ASN A 209 -18.40 11.04 12.51
CA ASN A 209 -19.29 10.16 11.73
C ASN A 209 -18.56 9.53 10.52
N SER A 210 -17.24 9.67 10.46
CA SER A 210 -16.47 9.13 9.34
C SER A 210 -15.55 8.00 9.83
N PRO A 211 -15.55 6.85 9.18
CA PRO A 211 -14.63 5.77 9.55
C PRO A 211 -13.18 6.26 9.44
N ASP A 212 -12.37 5.84 10.40
CA ASP A 212 -10.95 6.13 10.41
C ASP A 212 -10.27 5.57 9.18
N GLN A 213 -9.31 6.32 8.66
CA GLN A 213 -8.57 5.97 7.45
C GLN A 213 -7.08 6.23 7.65
N TYR A 214 -6.26 5.56 6.88
CA TYR A 214 -4.85 5.93 6.77
C TYR A 214 -4.32 5.64 5.37
N ARG A 215 -3.39 6.47 4.93
CA ARG A 215 -2.68 6.26 3.66
C ARG A 215 -1.27 5.81 3.88
N GLN A 216 -0.75 5.11 2.88
CA GLN A 216 0.64 4.66 2.84
C GLN A 216 1.26 5.03 1.50
N ILE A 217 2.55 5.38 1.55
CA ILE A 217 3.40 5.46 0.37
C ILE A 217 4.53 4.48 0.62
N GLN A 218 4.67 3.50 -0.26
CA GLN A 218 5.57 2.38 -0.05
C GLN A 218 6.41 2.11 -1.29
N VAL A 219 7.62 1.60 -1.04
CA VAL A 219 8.47 1.02 -2.06
C VAL A 219 8.74 -0.44 -1.68
N GLY A 220 8.90 -1.30 -2.67
CA GLY A 220 9.10 -2.72 -2.40
C GLY A 220 9.81 -3.44 -3.52
N ILE A 221 10.24 -4.64 -3.18
CA ILE A 221 10.81 -5.60 -4.11
C ILE A 221 9.96 -6.88 -4.06
N LYS A 222 9.63 -7.40 -5.23
CA LYS A 222 8.94 -8.68 -5.43
C LYS A 222 9.86 -9.62 -6.19
N VAL A 223 9.95 -10.86 -5.75
CA VAL A 223 10.67 -11.93 -6.46
C VAL A 223 9.66 -13.00 -6.85
N ASN A 224 9.60 -13.31 -8.13
CA ASN A 224 8.73 -14.35 -8.67
C ASN A 224 9.50 -15.67 -8.81
N PHE A 225 8.83 -16.78 -8.51
CA PHE A 225 9.44 -18.13 -8.51
C PHE A 225 8.39 -19.23 -8.73
N GLY A 226 8.87 -20.46 -8.85
CA GLY A 226 8.02 -21.64 -8.96
C GLY A 226 7.70 -22.03 -10.40
N PRO A 227 6.68 -22.85 -10.63
CA PRO A 227 6.33 -23.33 -11.97
C PRO A 227 5.90 -22.17 -12.85
N THR A 228 6.37 -22.20 -14.09
CA THR A 228 6.04 -21.19 -15.10
C THR A 228 4.82 -21.62 -15.92
N THR A 229 4.07 -20.64 -16.38
CA THR A 229 2.89 -20.81 -17.23
C THR A 229 2.98 -19.84 -18.39
N ALA A 230 2.62 -20.28 -19.58
CA ALA A 230 2.52 -19.41 -20.74
C ALA A 230 1.31 -18.48 -20.60
N TYR A 231 1.55 -17.21 -20.89
CA TYR A 231 0.51 -16.19 -20.98
C TYR A 231 0.34 -15.78 -22.43
N THR A 232 -0.89 -15.95 -22.92
CA THR A 232 -1.30 -15.44 -24.22
C THR A 232 -2.43 -14.46 -23.97
N LYS A 233 -2.22 -13.21 -24.32
CA LYS A 233 -3.24 -12.19 -24.16
C LYS A 233 -4.36 -12.43 -25.16
N LYS A 234 -5.59 -12.57 -24.67
CA LYS A 234 -6.78 -12.64 -25.52
C LYS A 234 -7.27 -11.21 -25.76
N ILE A 235 -6.92 -10.64 -26.90
CA ILE A 235 -7.50 -9.37 -27.35
C ILE A 235 -8.77 -9.72 -28.10
N ASN A 236 -9.93 -9.40 -27.53
CA ASN A 236 -11.18 -9.43 -28.26
C ASN A 236 -11.33 -8.08 -28.98
N TYR A 237 -11.25 -8.10 -30.33
CA TYR A 237 -11.57 -6.99 -31.17
C TYR A 237 -13.08 -6.84 -31.32
#